data_c2d6922587d1e8a953a6bc78803febd4
#
_entry.id   c2d6922587d1e8a953a6bc78803febd4
#
_cell.length_a   1.000
_cell.length_b   1.000
_cell.length_c   1.000
_cell.angle_alpha   90.00
_cell.angle_beta   90.00
_cell.angle_gamma   90.00
#
_symmetry.space_group_name_H-M   'P 1'
#
loop_
_entity.id
_entity.type
_entity.pdbx_description
1 polymer ?
#
loop_
_entity_poly.entity_id
_entity_poly.type
_entity_poly.pdbx_seq_one_letter_code
_entity_poly.pdbx_strand_id
1 'polypeptide(L)'
;MFGAYETAYNAWRQDPESFWADAAESIHWYRRWDKVLDTSRPPFYRWFSGGLLNTCYNLLDVHVENGRADQTALIYDSPVTTTVKSYTYR
;
A
#
# COMPACT_ATOMS: atom_id res chain seq x y z
N MET A 1 6.85 -4.92 28.27
CA MET A 1 6.30 -5.47 27.00
C MET A 1 6.01 -4.30 26.07
N PHE A 2 6.50 -4.38 24.86
CA PHE A 2 6.22 -3.35 23.86
C PHE A 2 4.89 -3.64 23.16
N GLY A 3 4.09 -2.61 22.92
CA GLY A 3 2.91 -2.72 22.08
C GLY A 3 3.25 -2.89 20.60
N ALA A 4 2.23 -3.12 19.78
CA ALA A 4 2.41 -3.28 18.32
C ALA A 4 3.06 -2.04 17.68
N TYR A 5 2.70 -0.84 18.18
CA TYR A 5 3.27 0.41 17.69
C TYR A 5 4.78 0.48 17.95
N GLU A 6 5.21 0.26 19.20
CA GLU A 6 6.63 0.33 19.56
C GLU A 6 7.46 -0.71 18.80
N THR A 7 6.91 -1.90 18.61
CA THR A 7 7.57 -2.97 17.84
C THR A 7 7.80 -2.52 16.39
N ALA A 8 6.78 -2.01 15.72
CA ALA A 8 6.89 -1.53 14.35
C ALA A 8 7.82 -0.32 14.23
N TYR A 9 7.70 0.63 15.14
CA TYR A 9 8.53 1.84 15.17
C TYR A 9 10.01 1.50 15.36
N ASN A 10 10.34 0.59 16.27
CA ASN A 10 11.71 0.16 16.50
C ASN A 10 12.29 -0.62 15.32
N ALA A 11 11.50 -1.48 14.68
CA ALA A 11 11.91 -2.21 13.49
C ALA A 11 12.27 -1.23 12.36
N TRP A 12 11.41 -0.23 12.11
CA TRP A 12 11.68 0.81 11.12
C TRP A 12 12.94 1.62 11.45
N ARG A 13 13.14 2.00 12.72
CA ARG A 13 14.32 2.78 13.13
C ARG A 13 15.64 2.02 12.97
N GLN A 14 15.63 0.73 13.26
CA GLN A 14 16.82 -0.10 13.21
C GLN A 14 17.27 -0.42 11.80
N ASP A 15 16.32 -0.76 10.94
CA ASP A 15 16.58 -1.11 9.54
C ASP A 15 15.40 -0.67 8.64
N PRO A 16 15.40 0.60 8.21
CA PRO A 16 14.29 1.12 7.38
C PRO A 16 14.16 0.40 6.05
N GLU A 17 15.26 -0.01 5.42
CA GLU A 17 15.18 -0.68 4.11
C GLU A 17 14.50 -2.04 4.23
N SER A 18 14.89 -2.87 5.19
CA SER A 18 14.22 -4.15 5.41
C SER A 18 12.77 -3.99 5.82
N PHE A 19 12.46 -3.03 6.69
CA PHE A 19 11.09 -2.76 7.11
C PHE A 19 10.17 -2.45 5.91
N TRP A 20 10.60 -1.55 5.03
CA TRP A 20 9.80 -1.17 3.87
C TRP A 20 9.81 -2.23 2.76
N ALA A 21 10.88 -3.01 2.64
CA ALA A 21 10.91 -4.15 1.73
C ALA A 21 9.85 -5.19 2.12
N ASP A 22 9.78 -5.54 3.40
CA ASP A 22 8.77 -6.48 3.91
C ASP A 22 7.34 -5.96 3.71
N ALA A 23 7.10 -4.69 4.01
CA ALA A 23 5.80 -4.06 3.78
C ALA A 23 5.40 -4.09 2.29
N ALA A 24 6.35 -3.88 1.39
CA ALA A 24 6.13 -3.86 -0.05
C ALA A 24 5.78 -5.24 -0.64
N GLU A 25 6.11 -6.33 0.06
CA GLU A 25 5.72 -7.68 -0.37
C GLU A 25 4.19 -7.91 -0.32
N SER A 26 3.46 -7.09 0.43
CA SER A 26 2.01 -7.21 0.55
C SER A 26 1.24 -6.63 -0.64
N ILE A 27 1.89 -5.95 -1.55
CA ILE A 27 1.29 -5.36 -2.74
C ILE A 27 1.78 -6.05 -4.01
N HIS A 28 1.00 -5.92 -5.09
CA HIS A 28 1.33 -6.54 -6.38
C HIS A 28 2.24 -5.64 -7.20
N TRP A 29 3.38 -6.18 -7.61
CA TRP A 29 4.36 -5.51 -8.47
C TRP A 29 4.36 -6.18 -9.86
N TYR A 30 4.34 -5.37 -10.92
CA TYR A 30 4.58 -5.87 -12.27
C TYR A 30 6.06 -6.20 -12.47
N ARG A 31 6.92 -5.39 -11.88
CA ARG A 31 8.34 -5.64 -11.80
C ARG A 31 8.83 -5.29 -10.39
N ARG A 32 9.51 -6.24 -9.75
CA ARG A 32 10.11 -6.00 -8.44
C ARG A 32 11.18 -4.91 -8.55
N TRP A 33 11.35 -4.14 -7.50
CA TRP A 33 12.37 -3.10 -7.41
C TRP A 33 13.79 -3.66 -7.40
N ASP A 34 14.75 -2.86 -7.85
CA ASP A 34 16.18 -3.17 -7.75
C ASP A 34 16.75 -2.72 -6.41
N LYS A 35 16.26 -1.60 -5.88
CA LYS A 35 16.72 -0.99 -4.63
C LYS A 35 15.56 -0.37 -3.86
N VAL A 36 15.46 -0.65 -2.56
CA VAL A 36 14.38 -0.11 -1.73
C VAL A 36 14.51 1.41 -1.57
N LEU A 37 15.71 1.88 -1.23
CA LEU A 37 15.99 3.32 -1.08
C LEU A 37 17.30 3.67 -1.79
N ASP A 38 17.20 4.53 -2.77
CA ASP A 38 18.37 5.08 -3.46
C ASP A 38 18.72 6.44 -2.88
N THR A 39 19.85 6.52 -2.19
CA THR A 39 20.39 7.73 -1.55
C THR A 39 21.59 8.29 -2.31
N SER A 40 21.83 7.88 -3.55
CA SER A 40 23.01 8.27 -4.33
C SER A 40 23.07 9.75 -4.68
N ARG A 41 21.93 10.45 -4.64
CA ARG A 41 21.83 11.90 -4.96
C ARG A 41 21.11 12.68 -3.84
N PRO A 42 21.68 12.83 -2.66
CA PRO A 42 21.07 13.61 -1.60
C PRO A 42 20.86 15.08 -2.02
N PRO A 43 19.77 15.72 -1.64
CA PRO A 43 18.65 15.23 -0.84
C PRO A 43 17.54 14.55 -1.67
N PHE A 44 17.77 14.25 -2.94
CA PHE A 44 16.78 13.70 -3.86
C PHE A 44 16.83 12.17 -3.79
N TYR A 45 16.10 11.59 -2.85
CA TYR A 45 16.01 10.14 -2.68
C TYR A 45 14.93 9.53 -3.56
N ARG A 46 15.13 8.26 -3.93
CA ARG A 46 14.14 7.47 -4.67
C ARG A 46 13.82 6.20 -3.92
N TRP A 47 12.54 5.94 -3.76
CA TRP A 47 12.03 4.71 -3.18
C TRP A 47 11.70 3.68 -4.27
N PHE A 48 12.02 2.42 -3.99
CA PHE A 48 11.69 1.28 -4.85
C PHE A 48 12.13 1.48 -6.31
N SER A 49 13.36 1.91 -6.50
CA SER A 49 13.95 2.19 -7.81
C SER A 49 13.87 0.98 -8.73
N GLY A 50 13.41 1.19 -9.96
CA GLY A 50 13.24 0.13 -10.96
C GLY A 50 11.97 -0.67 -10.80
N GLY A 51 11.22 -0.51 -9.72
CA GLY A 51 9.93 -1.17 -9.52
C GLY A 51 8.84 -0.59 -10.40
N LEU A 52 7.93 -1.45 -10.86
CA LEU A 52 6.75 -1.06 -11.63
C LEU A 52 5.51 -1.66 -10.99
N LEU A 53 4.51 -0.83 -10.75
CA LEU A 53 3.22 -1.25 -10.24
C LEU A 53 2.10 -0.38 -10.81
N ASN A 54 0.87 -0.87 -10.64
CA ASN A 54 -0.34 -0.11 -10.95
C ASN A 54 -1.12 0.09 -9.66
N THR A 55 -1.30 1.33 -9.25
CA THR A 55 -2.01 1.66 -8.00
C THR A 55 -3.49 1.27 -8.08
N CYS A 56 -4.16 1.53 -9.20
CA CYS A 56 -5.55 1.16 -9.39
C CYS A 56 -5.76 -0.36 -9.28
N TYR A 57 -4.89 -1.14 -9.94
CA TYR A 57 -4.91 -2.60 -9.84
C TYR A 57 -4.80 -3.06 -8.39
N ASN A 58 -3.86 -2.51 -7.63
CA ASN A 58 -3.65 -2.87 -6.23
C ASN A 58 -4.81 -2.47 -5.33
N LEU A 59 -5.51 -1.38 -5.65
CA LEU A 59 -6.63 -0.89 -4.85
C LEU A 59 -7.95 -1.59 -5.17
N LEU A 60 -8.16 -2.02 -6.41
CA LEU A 60 -9.46 -2.48 -6.89
C LEU A 60 -9.41 -3.88 -7.52
N ASP A 61 -8.74 -4.02 -8.64
CA ASP A 61 -8.83 -5.22 -9.49
C ASP A 61 -8.32 -6.47 -8.81
N VAL A 62 -7.22 -6.37 -8.07
CA VAL A 62 -6.65 -7.52 -7.33
C VAL A 62 -7.64 -8.09 -6.32
N HIS A 63 -8.47 -7.26 -5.70
CA HIS A 63 -9.46 -7.70 -4.73
C HIS A 63 -10.63 -8.42 -5.42
N VAL A 64 -11.00 -8.00 -6.63
CA VAL A 64 -11.98 -8.71 -7.46
C VAL A 64 -11.45 -10.11 -7.82
N GLU A 65 -10.21 -10.19 -8.28
CA GLU A 65 -9.56 -11.46 -8.65
C GLU A 65 -9.40 -12.40 -7.46
N ASN A 66 -9.18 -11.86 -6.26
CA ASN A 66 -9.01 -12.63 -5.02
C ASN A 66 -10.33 -13.01 -4.32
N GLY A 67 -11.47 -12.87 -5.02
CA GLY A 67 -12.77 -13.33 -4.52
C GLY A 67 -13.52 -12.33 -3.65
N ARG A 68 -13.10 -11.07 -3.64
CA ARG A 68 -13.73 -10.00 -2.84
C ARG A 68 -14.59 -9.06 -3.68
N ALA A 69 -14.99 -9.47 -4.89
CA ALA A 69 -15.71 -8.64 -5.85
C ALA A 69 -16.98 -8.00 -5.27
N ASP A 70 -17.75 -8.76 -4.49
CA ASP A 70 -19.02 -8.32 -3.94
C ASP A 70 -18.90 -7.70 -2.55
N GLN A 71 -17.70 -7.60 -2.02
CA GLN A 71 -17.45 -6.92 -0.76
C GLN A 71 -17.61 -5.40 -0.93
N THR A 72 -18.21 -4.74 0.06
CA THR A 72 -18.30 -3.27 0.07
C THR A 72 -16.91 -2.66 0.11
N ALA A 73 -16.59 -1.85 -0.89
CA ALA A 73 -15.32 -1.15 -1.02
C ALA A 73 -15.42 0.31 -0.56
N LEU A 74 -16.60 0.93 -0.78
CA LEU A 74 -16.81 2.34 -0.48
C LEU A 74 -18.24 2.57 -0.01
N ILE A 75 -18.39 3.35 1.06
CA ILE A 75 -19.68 3.85 1.52
C ILE A 75 -19.66 5.37 1.30
N TYR A 76 -20.57 5.83 0.45
CA TYR A 76 -20.78 7.25 0.21
C TYR A 76 -21.97 7.72 1.04
N ASP A 77 -21.74 8.75 1.85
CA ASP A 77 -22.77 9.38 2.65
C ASP A 77 -22.64 10.90 2.53
N SER A 78 -23.65 11.54 1.96
CA SER A 78 -23.65 12.98 1.76
C SER A 78 -24.91 13.63 2.35
N PRO A 79 -24.77 14.48 3.34
CA PRO A 79 -25.89 15.24 3.88
C PRO A 79 -26.38 16.31 2.89
N VAL A 80 -25.53 16.75 1.97
CA VAL A 80 -25.90 17.75 0.97
C VAL A 80 -26.87 17.19 -0.06
N THR A 81 -26.63 15.97 -0.52
CA THR A 81 -27.52 15.28 -1.49
C THR A 81 -28.54 14.35 -0.82
N THR A 82 -28.48 14.20 0.49
CA THR A 82 -29.29 13.24 1.27
C THR A 82 -29.18 11.81 0.73
N THR A 83 -28.00 11.46 0.20
CA THR A 83 -27.75 10.17 -0.43
C THR A 83 -26.81 9.33 0.40
N VAL A 84 -27.18 8.08 0.67
CA VAL A 84 -26.29 7.05 1.22
C VAL A 84 -26.19 5.91 0.19
N LYS A 85 -24.98 5.57 -0.21
CA LYS A 85 -24.73 4.56 -1.24
C LYS A 85 -23.52 3.70 -0.90
N SER A 86 -23.65 2.40 -1.12
CA SER A 86 -22.52 1.46 -1.01
C SER A 86 -22.09 1.00 -2.39
N TYR A 87 -20.80 0.89 -2.58
CA TYR A 87 -20.18 0.39 -3.80
C TYR A 87 -19.32 -0.82 -3.47
N THR A 88 -19.38 -1.84 -4.30
CA THR A 88 -18.50 -3.01 -4.20
C THR A 88 -17.20 -2.78 -4.95
N TYR A 89 -16.27 -3.75 -4.87
CA TYR A 89 -15.03 -3.69 -5.66
C TYR A 89 -15.27 -3.88 -7.17
N ARG A 90 -16.38 -4.53 -7.54
CA ARG A 90 -16.77 -4.74 -8.94
C ARG A 90 -17.48 -3.51 -9.52
#